data_13f7dc60c85774db30be0e746e5d8166
#
_entry.id   13f7dc60c85774db30be0e746e5d8166
#
_cell.length_a   1.000
_cell.length_b   1.000
_cell.length_c   1.000
_cell.angle_alpha   90.00
_cell.angle_beta   90.00
_cell.angle_gamma   90.00
#
_symmetry.space_group_name_H-M   'P 1'
#
loop_
_entity.id
_entity.type
_entity.pdbx_description
1 polymer ?
#
loop_
_entity_poly.entity_id
_entity_poly.type
_entity_poly.pdbx_seq_one_letter_code
_entity_poly.pdbx_strand_id
1 'polypeptide(L)'
;GGLITTLLEMCFADTHLGATLNLSDIEEKDTVKVLFSENCGIVIQASHDHTLENTLLDNNIDFVKIGTVSNKEELTLTNYKDQVCFDILQMRDSWYKTSHLLDVKQSGNMAVPRFENYKNQPLQFTFPKNFNGKKPVIDSSKKRIKAAIIREKGSNSEREMANAMYLAGFDVKDVHMTDLITGRETLDDIKFIAAEGGFSNSD
;
A
#
# COMPACT_ATOMS: atom_id res chain seq x y z
N GLY A 1 0.09 15.65 -2.77
CA GLY A 1 1.33 16.05 -2.15
C GLY A 1 2.47 16.31 -3.13
N GLY A 2 2.32 16.03 -4.43
CA GLY A 2 3.36 16.21 -5.42
C GLY A 2 4.50 15.18 -5.35
N LEU A 3 5.45 15.30 -6.28
CA LEU A 3 6.57 14.37 -6.43
C LEU A 3 7.45 14.33 -5.16
N ILE A 4 7.69 15.47 -4.51
CA ILE A 4 8.55 15.53 -3.33
C ILE A 4 8.01 14.68 -2.17
N THR A 5 6.71 14.74 -1.90
CA THR A 5 6.10 13.94 -0.84
C THR A 5 6.22 12.46 -1.15
N THR A 6 5.93 12.05 -2.39
CA THR A 6 6.08 10.67 -2.85
C THR A 6 7.51 10.14 -2.65
N LEU A 7 8.52 10.91 -3.05
CA LEU A 7 9.92 10.53 -2.91
C LEU A 7 10.36 10.41 -1.44
N LEU A 8 9.92 11.34 -0.59
CA LEU A 8 10.21 11.28 0.85
C LEU A 8 9.51 10.08 1.51
N GLU A 9 8.24 9.83 1.20
CA GLU A 9 7.50 8.68 1.74
C GLU A 9 8.13 7.34 1.33
N MET A 10 8.67 7.23 0.13
CA MET A 10 9.44 6.05 -0.29
C MET A 10 10.70 5.84 0.57
N CYS A 11 11.35 6.93 1.01
CA CYS A 11 12.50 6.85 1.91
C CYS A 11 12.12 6.54 3.38
N PHE A 12 10.87 6.79 3.79
CA PHE A 12 10.44 6.56 5.18
C PHE A 12 10.27 5.08 5.53
N ALA A 13 10.20 4.20 4.54
CA ALA A 13 10.12 2.76 4.75
C ALA A 13 11.40 2.18 5.34
N ASP A 14 12.57 2.73 4.99
CA ASP A 14 13.87 2.43 5.60
C ASP A 14 14.70 3.72 5.65
N THR A 15 14.73 4.35 6.81
CA THR A 15 15.37 5.65 7.00
C THR A 15 16.91 5.59 6.95
N HIS A 16 17.50 4.41 6.90
CA HIS A 16 18.96 4.24 6.69
C HIS A 16 19.37 4.32 5.21
N LEU A 17 18.39 4.29 4.32
CA LEU A 17 18.57 4.44 2.89
C LEU A 17 18.02 5.80 2.43
N GLY A 18 18.67 6.37 1.44
CA GLY A 18 18.22 7.58 0.77
C GLY A 18 18.31 7.43 -0.74
N ALA A 19 18.31 8.57 -1.42
CA ALA A 19 18.44 8.57 -2.87
C ALA A 19 19.18 9.81 -3.36
N THR A 20 19.85 9.66 -4.51
CA THR A 20 20.41 10.76 -5.27
C THR A 20 19.72 10.81 -6.62
N LEU A 21 18.99 11.87 -6.88
CA LEU A 21 18.12 12.00 -8.03
C LEU A 21 18.45 13.23 -8.85
N ASN A 22 18.37 13.09 -10.18
CA ASN A 22 18.44 14.18 -11.13
C ASN A 22 17.11 14.27 -11.90
N LEU A 23 16.43 15.38 -11.74
CA LEU A 23 15.10 15.62 -12.32
C LEU A 23 15.16 16.40 -13.64
N SER A 24 16.37 16.75 -14.14
CA SER A 24 16.51 17.61 -15.33
C SER A 24 15.91 17.00 -16.59
N ASP A 25 15.85 15.67 -16.67
CA ASP A 25 15.27 14.95 -17.82
C ASP A 25 13.72 14.96 -17.83
N ILE A 26 13.09 15.49 -16.77
CA ILE A 26 11.63 15.77 -16.75
C ILE A 26 11.28 17.00 -17.62
N GLU A 27 12.31 17.77 -18.06
CA GLU A 27 12.20 18.92 -18.96
C GLU A 27 11.44 20.15 -18.39
N GLU A 28 11.21 20.21 -17.08
CA GLU A 28 10.69 21.39 -16.39
C GLU A 28 11.82 22.04 -15.56
N LYS A 29 12.12 23.30 -15.84
CA LYS A 29 13.22 24.04 -15.19
C LYS A 29 12.84 24.64 -13.84
N ASP A 30 11.58 24.83 -13.61
CA ASP A 30 11.07 25.34 -12.33
C ASP A 30 11.01 24.20 -11.32
N THR A 31 11.97 24.14 -10.42
CA THR A 31 12.11 23.09 -9.41
C THR A 31 10.89 22.99 -8.50
N VAL A 32 10.22 24.11 -8.18
CA VAL A 32 9.01 24.12 -7.37
C VAL A 32 7.87 23.45 -8.13
N LYS A 33 7.73 23.72 -9.43
CA LYS A 33 6.71 23.04 -10.26
C LYS A 33 6.96 21.55 -10.35
N VAL A 34 8.20 21.10 -10.59
CA VAL A 34 8.52 19.68 -10.64
C VAL A 34 8.16 18.97 -9.33
N LEU A 35 8.53 19.57 -8.20
CA LEU A 35 8.37 18.95 -6.89
C LEU A 35 6.92 18.95 -6.38
N PHE A 36 6.14 19.98 -6.69
CA PHE A 36 4.81 20.18 -6.10
C PHE A 36 3.65 20.08 -7.08
N SER A 37 3.89 19.89 -8.39
CA SER A 37 2.80 19.60 -9.31
C SER A 37 2.17 18.23 -8.99
N GLU A 38 0.85 18.15 -9.17
CA GLU A 38 0.08 16.91 -8.94
C GLU A 38 -0.26 16.21 -10.27
N ASN A 39 0.69 16.22 -11.20
CA ASN A 39 0.57 15.46 -12.44
C ASN A 39 0.56 13.95 -12.15
N CYS A 40 -0.29 13.23 -12.85
CA CYS A 40 -0.35 11.79 -12.74
C CYS A 40 0.99 11.16 -13.14
N GLY A 41 1.52 10.32 -12.25
CA GLY A 41 2.77 9.61 -12.48
C GLY A 41 2.97 8.51 -11.44
N ILE A 42 3.87 7.59 -11.75
CA ILE A 42 4.26 6.50 -10.85
C ILE A 42 5.78 6.54 -10.71
N VAL A 43 6.27 6.50 -9.47
CA VAL A 43 7.69 6.32 -9.18
C VAL A 43 7.94 4.86 -8.85
N ILE A 44 8.91 4.25 -9.51
CA ILE A 44 9.24 2.83 -9.35
C ILE A 44 10.73 2.70 -9.01
N GLN A 45 11.03 1.89 -8.00
CA GLN A 45 12.37 1.39 -7.76
C GLN A 45 12.53 0.02 -8.41
N ALA A 46 13.55 -0.16 -9.21
CA ALA A 46 13.83 -1.41 -9.92
C ALA A 46 15.28 -1.86 -9.73
N SER A 47 15.54 -3.14 -9.96
CA SER A 47 16.88 -3.68 -10.07
C SER A 47 17.59 -3.16 -11.34
N HIS A 48 18.92 -3.29 -11.38
CA HIS A 48 19.74 -2.81 -12.51
C HIS A 48 19.76 -3.75 -13.72
N ASP A 49 18.87 -4.73 -13.81
CA ASP A 49 18.86 -5.74 -14.86
C ASP A 49 18.18 -5.32 -16.18
N HIS A 50 17.76 -4.07 -16.28
CA HIS A 50 17.04 -3.49 -17.43
C HIS A 50 15.72 -4.18 -17.81
N THR A 51 15.25 -5.15 -17.04
CA THR A 51 14.01 -5.89 -17.35
C THR A 51 12.81 -4.96 -17.37
N LEU A 52 12.71 -4.04 -16.38
CA LEU A 52 11.64 -3.07 -16.33
C LEU A 52 11.70 -2.09 -17.50
N GLU A 53 12.89 -1.54 -17.79
CA GLU A 53 13.07 -0.57 -18.87
C GLU A 53 12.64 -1.20 -20.22
N ASN A 54 13.08 -2.42 -20.51
CA ASN A 54 12.68 -3.15 -21.72
C ASN A 54 11.16 -3.39 -21.76
N THR A 55 10.57 -3.79 -20.63
CA THR A 55 9.11 -4.01 -20.56
C THR A 55 8.33 -2.72 -20.85
N LEU A 56 8.77 -1.58 -20.33
CA LEU A 56 8.12 -0.30 -20.58
C LEU A 56 8.23 0.10 -22.06
N LEU A 57 9.42 -0.04 -22.67
CA LEU A 57 9.67 0.24 -24.08
C LEU A 57 8.81 -0.67 -24.99
N ASP A 58 8.77 -1.96 -24.73
CA ASP A 58 7.97 -2.93 -25.50
C ASP A 58 6.47 -2.64 -25.48
N ASN A 59 6.01 -1.95 -24.42
CA ASN A 59 4.61 -1.55 -24.27
C ASN A 59 4.34 -0.08 -24.62
N ASN A 60 5.32 0.64 -25.19
CA ASN A 60 5.23 2.06 -25.54
C ASN A 60 4.81 2.94 -24.34
N ILE A 61 5.38 2.67 -23.17
CA ILE A 61 5.18 3.46 -21.94
C ILE A 61 6.38 4.38 -21.77
N ASP A 62 6.13 5.69 -21.78
CA ASP A 62 7.17 6.69 -21.54
C ASP A 62 7.63 6.65 -20.09
N PHE A 63 8.94 6.76 -19.88
CA PHE A 63 9.54 6.81 -18.55
C PHE A 63 10.80 7.66 -18.55
N VAL A 64 11.15 8.14 -17.38
CA VAL A 64 12.39 8.89 -17.13
C VAL A 64 13.13 8.24 -15.97
N LYS A 65 14.43 7.97 -16.18
CA LYS A 65 15.30 7.47 -15.12
C LYS A 65 15.85 8.63 -14.31
N ILE A 66 15.37 8.79 -13.09
CA ILE A 66 15.67 9.95 -12.27
C ILE A 66 16.81 9.76 -11.27
N GLY A 67 17.34 8.56 -11.07
CA GLY A 67 18.49 8.35 -10.19
C GLY A 67 18.59 7.00 -9.52
N THR A 68 19.24 6.96 -8.36
CA THR A 68 19.56 5.72 -7.65
C THR A 68 19.37 5.85 -6.14
N VAL A 69 19.10 4.72 -5.51
CA VAL A 69 19.11 4.59 -4.05
C VAL A 69 20.55 4.73 -3.53
N SER A 70 20.72 5.33 -2.37
CA SER A 70 22.01 5.54 -1.70
C SER A 70 22.00 5.00 -0.26
N ASN A 71 23.18 4.72 0.28
CA ASN A 71 23.36 4.34 1.69
C ASN A 71 23.53 5.56 2.61
N LYS A 72 22.94 6.69 2.25
CA LYS A 72 22.93 7.91 3.06
C LYS A 72 21.50 8.19 3.51
N GLU A 73 21.36 8.67 4.72
CA GLU A 73 20.05 9.07 5.29
C GLU A 73 19.59 10.43 4.74
N GLU A 74 19.79 10.64 3.44
CA GLU A 74 19.55 11.89 2.73
C GLU A 74 18.85 11.64 1.40
N LEU A 75 17.88 12.49 1.08
CA LEU A 75 17.31 12.61 -0.26
C LEU A 75 17.93 13.84 -0.93
N THR A 76 18.82 13.60 -1.89
CA THR A 76 19.45 14.67 -2.67
C THR A 76 18.77 14.77 -4.04
N LEU A 77 18.27 15.94 -4.37
CA LEU A 77 17.61 16.26 -5.63
C LEU A 77 18.39 17.32 -6.38
N THR A 78 18.62 17.10 -7.66
CA THR A 78 19.18 18.08 -8.58
C THR A 78 18.18 18.34 -9.71
N ASN A 79 17.93 19.60 -10.04
CA ASN A 79 17.16 19.99 -11.20
C ASN A 79 17.88 21.16 -11.89
N TYR A 80 18.51 20.89 -13.04
CA TYR A 80 19.40 21.82 -13.72
C TYR A 80 20.48 22.39 -12.77
N LYS A 81 20.37 23.66 -12.40
CA LYS A 81 21.31 24.36 -11.49
C LYS A 81 20.91 24.27 -10.00
N ASP A 82 19.69 23.89 -9.75
CA ASP A 82 19.17 23.83 -8.39
C ASP A 82 19.53 22.49 -7.75
N GLN A 83 19.96 22.53 -6.52
CA GLN A 83 20.23 21.34 -5.71
C GLN A 83 19.63 21.52 -4.33
N VAL A 84 18.90 20.50 -3.88
CA VAL A 84 18.27 20.45 -2.56
C VAL A 84 18.60 19.11 -1.91
N CYS A 85 18.88 19.15 -0.61
CA CYS A 85 19.14 17.97 0.20
C CYS A 85 18.22 17.96 1.41
N PHE A 86 17.56 16.84 1.64
CA PHE A 86 16.65 16.62 2.78
C PHE A 86 17.21 15.53 3.68
N ASP A 87 17.31 15.80 4.96
CA ASP A 87 17.52 14.80 6.00
C ASP A 87 16.23 13.97 6.16
N ILE A 88 16.31 12.65 5.92
CA ILE A 88 15.16 11.77 5.88
C ILE A 88 14.49 11.65 7.26
N LEU A 89 15.27 11.55 8.33
CA LEU A 89 14.73 11.46 9.68
C LEU A 89 13.99 12.73 10.08
N GLN A 90 14.56 13.90 9.78
CA GLN A 90 13.93 15.17 10.05
C GLN A 90 12.63 15.35 9.25
N MET A 91 12.64 14.97 7.98
CA MET A 91 11.44 15.05 7.13
C MET A 91 10.36 14.08 7.59
N ARG A 92 10.73 12.87 7.98
CA ARG A 92 9.80 11.89 8.55
C ARG A 92 9.16 12.41 9.84
N ASP A 93 9.97 12.93 10.76
CA ASP A 93 9.46 13.46 12.02
C ASP A 93 8.50 14.65 11.78
N SER A 94 8.81 15.49 10.80
CA SER A 94 7.93 16.58 10.37
C SER A 94 6.61 16.07 9.79
N TRP A 95 6.67 15.03 8.97
CA TRP A 95 5.50 14.40 8.32
C TRP A 95 4.58 13.76 9.36
N TYR A 96 5.12 13.04 10.34
CA TYR A 96 4.34 12.40 11.40
C TYR A 96 3.88 13.33 12.53
N LYS A 97 4.40 14.54 12.61
CA LYS A 97 4.17 15.44 13.75
C LYS A 97 2.69 15.66 14.06
N THR A 98 1.86 15.90 13.06
CA THR A 98 0.42 16.14 13.27
C THR A 98 -0.27 14.90 13.84
N SER A 99 -0.02 13.73 13.28
CA SER A 99 -0.56 12.46 13.78
C SER A 99 -0.09 12.16 15.21
N HIS A 100 1.18 12.43 15.50
CA HIS A 100 1.73 12.29 16.85
C HIS A 100 1.04 13.20 17.86
N LEU A 101 0.79 14.47 17.52
CA LEU A 101 0.08 15.40 18.38
C LEU A 101 -1.36 14.96 18.69
N LEU A 102 -2.04 14.36 17.71
CA LEU A 102 -3.36 13.78 17.92
C LEU A 102 -3.29 12.53 18.81
N ASP A 103 -2.31 11.65 18.57
CA ASP A 103 -2.10 10.45 19.37
C ASP A 103 -1.79 10.80 20.84
N VAL A 104 -1.01 11.84 21.11
CA VAL A 104 -0.77 12.32 22.48
C VAL A 104 -2.09 12.70 23.17
N LYS A 105 -3.00 13.33 22.47
CA LYS A 105 -4.31 13.69 23.04
C LYS A 105 -5.19 12.47 23.33
N GLN A 106 -5.10 11.42 22.52
CA GLN A 106 -5.88 10.19 22.66
C GLN A 106 -5.27 9.20 23.65
N SER A 107 -3.96 9.06 23.65
CA SER A 107 -3.22 7.98 24.34
C SER A 107 -2.26 8.48 25.41
N GLY A 108 -2.14 9.80 25.59
CA GLY A 108 -1.23 10.39 26.57
C GLY A 108 0.23 9.96 26.37
N ASN A 109 0.90 9.59 27.46
CA ASN A 109 2.32 9.24 27.44
C ASN A 109 2.66 8.00 26.60
N MET A 110 1.68 7.19 26.22
CA MET A 110 1.90 6.02 25.38
C MET A 110 2.21 6.39 23.92
N ALA A 111 1.88 7.60 23.50
CA ALA A 111 2.14 8.08 22.13
C ALA A 111 3.64 8.32 21.86
N VAL A 112 4.39 8.77 22.87
CA VAL A 112 5.82 9.09 22.73
C VAL A 112 6.66 7.87 22.34
N PRO A 113 6.64 6.75 23.08
CA PRO A 113 7.42 5.57 22.70
C PRO A 113 6.99 5.00 21.34
N ARG A 114 5.71 5.10 20.94
CA ARG A 114 5.27 4.68 19.60
C ARG A 114 5.93 5.52 18.50
N PHE A 115 5.95 6.82 18.65
CA PHE A 115 6.56 7.73 17.70
C PHE A 115 8.08 7.51 17.57
N GLU A 116 8.77 7.31 18.70
CA GLU A 116 10.21 7.05 18.74
C GLU A 116 10.56 5.67 18.17
N ASN A 117 9.77 4.65 18.53
CA ASN A 117 10.03 3.28 18.13
C ASN A 117 9.79 3.03 16.63
N TYR A 118 9.03 3.86 15.96
CA TYR A 118 8.81 3.77 14.52
C TYR A 118 10.13 3.75 13.71
N LYS A 119 11.14 4.44 14.18
CA LYS A 119 12.48 4.49 13.57
C LYS A 119 13.20 3.13 13.56
N ASN A 120 12.84 2.24 14.47
CA ASN A 120 13.56 1.03 14.79
C ASN A 120 12.75 -0.25 14.46
N GLN A 121 11.72 -0.12 13.64
CA GLN A 121 10.88 -1.26 13.25
C GLN A 121 11.04 -1.58 11.76
N PRO A 122 12.14 -2.23 11.36
CA PRO A 122 12.23 -2.75 10.00
C PRO A 122 11.10 -3.77 9.81
N LEU A 123 10.36 -3.63 8.71
CA LEU A 123 9.36 -4.61 8.34
C LEU A 123 10.03 -5.95 8.06
N GLN A 124 9.76 -6.93 8.90
CA GLN A 124 10.26 -8.28 8.74
C GLN A 124 9.10 -9.23 8.49
N PHE A 125 9.18 -9.96 7.40
CA PHE A 125 8.16 -10.93 7.01
C PHE A 125 8.75 -12.33 7.00
N THR A 126 8.08 -13.25 7.67
CA THR A 126 8.38 -14.68 7.56
C THR A 126 7.26 -15.34 6.78
N PHE A 127 7.52 -15.69 5.55
CA PHE A 127 6.55 -16.42 4.73
C PHE A 127 6.55 -17.90 5.08
N PRO A 128 5.41 -18.60 4.96
CA PRO A 128 5.36 -20.05 5.05
C PRO A 128 6.33 -20.71 4.06
N LYS A 129 6.94 -21.83 4.44
CA LYS A 129 7.97 -22.52 3.63
C LYS A 129 7.54 -22.82 2.20
N ASN A 130 6.25 -23.02 1.97
CA ASN A 130 5.67 -23.34 0.66
C ASN A 130 5.08 -22.12 -0.07
N PHE A 131 5.28 -20.91 0.46
CA PHE A 131 4.79 -19.72 -0.18
C PHE A 131 5.64 -19.37 -1.40
N ASN A 132 5.01 -19.32 -2.56
CA ASN A 132 5.67 -19.07 -3.84
C ASN A 132 5.16 -17.79 -4.56
N GLY A 133 4.33 -16.99 -3.88
CA GLY A 133 3.74 -15.76 -4.42
C GLY A 133 2.69 -15.97 -5.52
N LYS A 134 2.37 -17.22 -5.88
CA LYS A 134 1.40 -17.52 -6.94
C LYS A 134 0.03 -17.81 -6.36
N LYS A 135 -1.01 -17.53 -7.16
CA LYS A 135 -2.37 -17.91 -6.79
C LYS A 135 -2.47 -19.42 -6.61
N PRO A 136 -3.20 -19.92 -5.60
CA PRO A 136 -3.41 -21.35 -5.41
C PRO A 136 -4.10 -21.97 -6.64
N VAL A 137 -3.67 -23.15 -7.02
CA VAL A 137 -4.38 -23.95 -8.02
C VAL A 137 -5.57 -24.63 -7.33
N ILE A 138 -6.76 -24.34 -7.84
CA ILE A 138 -8.00 -24.86 -7.27
C ILE A 138 -8.27 -26.25 -7.81
N ASP A 139 -8.31 -27.22 -6.91
CA ASP A 139 -8.70 -28.61 -7.24
C ASP A 139 -10.24 -28.71 -7.23
N SER A 140 -10.84 -28.70 -8.41
CA SER A 140 -12.31 -28.81 -8.57
C SER A 140 -12.87 -30.18 -8.23
N SER A 141 -12.02 -31.21 -8.07
CA SER A 141 -12.46 -32.57 -7.69
C SER A 141 -12.76 -32.70 -6.19
N LYS A 142 -12.27 -31.79 -5.37
CA LYS A 142 -12.48 -31.83 -3.92
C LYS A 142 -13.80 -31.20 -3.52
N LYS A 143 -14.51 -31.86 -2.60
CA LYS A 143 -15.69 -31.25 -1.96
C LYS A 143 -15.26 -30.04 -1.14
N ARG A 144 -15.88 -28.90 -1.41
CA ARG A 144 -15.62 -27.66 -0.72
C ARG A 144 -16.48 -27.50 0.53
N ILE A 145 -15.95 -26.83 1.52
CA ILE A 145 -16.70 -26.41 2.70
C ILE A 145 -17.53 -25.19 2.32
N LYS A 146 -18.83 -25.24 2.62
CA LYS A 146 -19.72 -24.09 2.35
C LYS A 146 -19.47 -22.99 3.36
N ALA A 147 -19.36 -21.78 2.84
CA ALA A 147 -19.17 -20.57 3.61
C ALA A 147 -20.17 -19.48 3.17
N ALA A 148 -20.55 -18.61 4.08
CA ALA A 148 -21.41 -17.47 3.77
C ALA A 148 -20.69 -16.16 4.08
N ILE A 149 -20.87 -15.18 3.20
CA ILE A 149 -20.54 -13.79 3.46
C ILE A 149 -21.84 -13.09 3.83
N ILE A 150 -21.92 -12.60 5.05
CA ILE A 150 -23.08 -11.85 5.54
C ILE A 150 -22.83 -10.36 5.27
N ARG A 151 -23.72 -9.75 4.53
CA ARG A 151 -23.65 -8.33 4.23
C ARG A 151 -24.96 -7.60 4.49
N GLU A 152 -24.85 -6.30 4.65
CA GLU A 152 -25.96 -5.38 4.82
C GLU A 152 -25.85 -4.25 3.79
N LYS A 153 -26.88 -3.42 3.69
CA LYS A 153 -26.86 -2.21 2.87
C LYS A 153 -25.66 -1.32 3.26
N GLY A 154 -24.80 -1.00 2.28
CA GLY A 154 -23.58 -0.22 2.50
C GLY A 154 -22.34 -1.05 2.80
N SER A 155 -22.43 -2.38 2.94
CA SER A 155 -21.25 -3.25 3.02
C SER A 155 -20.41 -3.12 1.75
N ASN A 156 -19.10 -3.31 1.91
CA ASN A 156 -18.12 -3.21 0.83
C ASN A 156 -17.16 -4.40 0.88
N SER A 157 -16.57 -4.72 -0.26
CA SER A 157 -15.55 -5.79 -0.42
C SER A 157 -16.11 -7.23 -0.41
N GLU A 158 -17.40 -7.44 -0.57
CA GLU A 158 -17.99 -8.79 -0.65
C GLU A 158 -17.41 -9.63 -1.79
N ARG A 159 -17.04 -9.01 -2.91
CA ARG A 159 -16.45 -9.70 -4.06
C ARG A 159 -15.01 -10.14 -3.80
N GLU A 160 -14.23 -9.26 -3.19
CA GLU A 160 -12.86 -9.52 -2.80
C GLU A 160 -12.79 -10.61 -1.74
N MET A 161 -13.66 -10.57 -0.74
CA MET A 161 -13.79 -11.60 0.27
C MET A 161 -14.22 -12.93 -0.34
N ALA A 162 -15.23 -12.93 -1.23
CA ALA A 162 -15.66 -14.12 -1.93
C ALA A 162 -14.53 -14.75 -2.75
N ASN A 163 -13.75 -13.94 -3.45
CA ASN A 163 -12.60 -14.42 -4.21
C ASN A 163 -11.50 -14.98 -3.30
N ALA A 164 -11.18 -14.30 -2.20
CA ALA A 164 -10.19 -14.78 -1.24
C ALA A 164 -10.61 -16.15 -0.64
N MET A 165 -11.85 -16.27 -0.21
CA MET A 165 -12.41 -17.51 0.33
C MET A 165 -12.47 -18.62 -0.72
N TYR A 166 -12.84 -18.30 -1.96
CA TYR A 166 -12.83 -19.25 -3.07
C TYR A 166 -11.42 -19.78 -3.33
N LEU A 167 -10.41 -18.92 -3.34
CA LEU A 167 -9.00 -19.31 -3.47
C LEU A 167 -8.52 -20.15 -2.29
N ALA A 168 -9.06 -19.92 -1.09
CA ALA A 168 -8.80 -20.74 0.10
C ALA A 168 -9.51 -22.08 0.10
N GLY A 169 -10.36 -22.37 -0.89
CA GLY A 169 -11.02 -23.68 -1.06
C GLY A 169 -12.46 -23.76 -0.56
N PHE A 170 -13.09 -22.65 -0.22
CA PHE A 170 -14.50 -22.62 0.15
C PHE A 170 -15.43 -22.56 -1.06
N ASP A 171 -16.66 -23.07 -0.86
CA ASP A 171 -17.82 -22.83 -1.71
C ASP A 171 -18.61 -21.67 -1.09
N VAL A 172 -18.57 -20.49 -1.73
CA VAL A 172 -18.96 -19.22 -1.10
C VAL A 172 -20.35 -18.79 -1.56
N LYS A 173 -21.20 -18.45 -0.58
CA LYS A 173 -22.54 -17.90 -0.79
C LYS A 173 -22.56 -16.46 -0.27
N ASP A 174 -23.01 -15.53 -1.10
CA ASP A 174 -23.31 -14.16 -0.71
C ASP A 174 -24.73 -14.10 -0.11
N VAL A 175 -24.87 -13.61 1.13
CA VAL A 175 -26.11 -13.61 1.88
C VAL A 175 -26.38 -12.21 2.45
N HIS A 176 -27.42 -11.58 1.96
CA HIS A 176 -27.86 -10.30 2.51
C HIS A 176 -28.71 -10.51 3.77
N MET A 177 -28.54 -9.63 4.78
CA MET A 177 -29.29 -9.71 6.04
C MET A 177 -30.82 -9.74 5.82
N THR A 178 -31.32 -8.99 4.82
CA THR A 178 -32.75 -9.01 4.48
C THR A 178 -33.23 -10.40 4.06
N ASP A 179 -32.39 -11.20 3.42
CA ASP A 179 -32.76 -12.55 2.98
C ASP A 179 -32.86 -13.52 4.16
N LEU A 180 -32.00 -13.35 5.18
CA LEU A 180 -32.10 -14.11 6.43
C LEU A 180 -33.35 -13.69 7.22
N ILE A 181 -33.63 -12.40 7.35
CA ILE A 181 -34.77 -11.87 8.10
C ILE A 181 -36.10 -12.33 7.47
N THR A 182 -36.18 -12.35 6.15
CA THR A 182 -37.38 -12.76 5.43
C THR A 182 -37.51 -14.27 5.26
N GLY A 183 -36.52 -15.05 5.65
CA GLY A 183 -36.48 -16.50 5.49
C GLY A 183 -36.27 -16.96 4.06
N ARG A 184 -35.86 -16.09 3.14
CA ARG A 184 -35.50 -16.49 1.76
C ARG A 184 -34.21 -17.29 1.71
N GLU A 185 -33.35 -17.09 2.69
CA GLU A 185 -32.08 -17.77 2.86
C GLU A 185 -31.92 -18.30 4.27
N THR A 186 -31.19 -19.43 4.40
CA THR A 186 -30.81 -20.02 5.68
C THR A 186 -29.31 -20.29 5.71
N LEU A 187 -28.77 -20.52 6.90
CA LEU A 187 -27.36 -20.85 7.13
C LEU A 187 -27.15 -22.33 7.53
N ASP A 188 -28.15 -23.19 7.36
CA ASP A 188 -28.16 -24.56 7.90
C ASP A 188 -26.99 -25.42 7.45
N ASP A 189 -26.53 -25.24 6.21
CA ASP A 189 -25.41 -25.99 5.61
C ASP A 189 -24.08 -25.24 5.62
N ILE A 190 -24.06 -24.04 6.18
CA ILE A 190 -22.88 -23.18 6.26
C ILE A 190 -22.00 -23.61 7.43
N LYS A 191 -20.70 -23.71 7.19
CA LYS A 191 -19.68 -24.09 8.19
C LYS A 191 -18.70 -22.95 8.55
N PHE A 192 -18.69 -21.91 7.75
CA PHE A 192 -17.86 -20.73 7.96
C PHE A 192 -18.64 -19.49 7.59
N ILE A 193 -18.59 -18.46 8.44
CA ILE A 193 -19.28 -17.19 8.22
C ILE A 193 -18.24 -16.06 8.27
N ALA A 194 -18.26 -15.18 7.28
CA ALA A 194 -17.60 -13.90 7.29
C ALA A 194 -18.65 -12.79 7.33
N ALA A 195 -18.52 -11.86 8.25
CA ALA A 195 -19.33 -10.65 8.29
C ALA A 195 -18.56 -9.52 7.60
N GLU A 196 -19.21 -8.91 6.61
CA GLU A 196 -18.60 -7.86 5.82
C GLU A 196 -18.81 -6.49 6.45
N GLY A 197 -17.74 -5.71 6.52
CA GLY A 197 -17.79 -4.32 6.94
C GLY A 197 -18.10 -3.35 5.79
N GLY A 198 -18.03 -2.06 6.07
CA GLY A 198 -18.26 -1.00 5.09
C GLY A 198 -18.90 0.22 5.72
N PHE A 199 -19.67 0.94 4.93
CA PHE A 199 -20.37 2.17 5.32
C PHE A 199 -21.85 1.89 5.61
N SER A 200 -22.14 0.84 6.37
CA SER A 200 -23.50 0.45 6.72
C SER A 200 -23.94 1.14 8.01
N ASN A 201 -25.23 1.44 8.11
CA ASN A 201 -25.88 2.02 9.30
C ASN A 201 -25.26 3.34 9.80
N SER A 202 -24.83 4.20 8.87
CA SER A 202 -24.33 5.56 9.16
C SER A 202 -22.92 5.61 9.80
N ASP A 203 -22.09 4.69 9.43
CA ASP A 203 -20.66 4.81 9.74
C ASP A 203 -20.05 6.08 9.12
#